data_3374906504c6281ebd0cb6e25a6539f4
#
_entry.id   3374906504c6281ebd0cb6e25a6539f4
#
_cell.length_a   1.000
_cell.length_b   1.000
_cell.length_c   1.000
_cell.angle_alpha   90.00
_cell.angle_beta   90.00
_cell.angle_gamma   90.00
#
_symmetry.space_group_name_H-M   'P 1'
#
loop_
_entity.id
_entity.type
_entity.pdbx_description
1 polymer ?
#
loop_
_entity_poly.entity_id
_entity_poly.type
_entity_poly.pdbx_seq_one_letter_code
_entity_poly.pdbx_strand_id
1 'polypeptide(L)'
;MKISRLKYTQLGKTNLLERRVFMTLRDAKEGVEYIVVRVDTDDDELNSFLFSLGCYSGEPITVIAQRRSGCTVSIKDSRYSFDKNLCEVIEIRE
;
A
#
# COMPACT_ATOMS: atom_id res chain seq x y z
N MET A 1 -15.62 1.67 8.45
CA MET A 1 -15.42 1.73 8.22
C MET A 1 -15.27 1.92 7.97
N LYS A 2 -15.20 1.94 8.12
CA LYS A 2 -14.86 2.19 7.87
C LYS A 2 -14.78 2.86 7.91
N ILE A 3 -14.63 3.15 8.29
CA ILE A 3 -14.39 3.80 8.25
C ILE A 3 -14.06 4.27 8.36
N SER A 4 -13.87 4.20 8.64
CA SER A 4 -13.46 4.58 8.65
C SER A 4 -13.28 5.22 8.56
N ARG A 5 -13.31 5.33 8.89
CA ARG A 5 -13.17 5.96 8.63
C ARG A 5 -13.67 6.84 8.72
N LEU A 6 -13.88 6.84 8.89
CA LEU A 6 -14.19 7.56 8.82
C LEU A 6 -14.54 8.08 9.26
N LYS A 7 -14.60 8.04 10.01
CA LYS A 7 -14.63 8.51 10.32
C LYS A 7 -14.30 9.24 10.66
N TYR A 8 -13.92 9.49 10.86
CA TYR A 8 -13.52 10.19 10.99
C TYR A 8 -13.62 11.07 10.90
N THR A 9 -13.72 11.29 11.11
CA THR A 9 -13.81 12.07 10.85
C THR A 9 -14.20 12.90 10.83
N GLN A 10 -14.31 13.07 11.36
CA GLN A 10 -14.56 13.77 11.25
C GLN A 10 -14.63 14.60 11.27
N LEU A 11 -14.58 14.72 12.22
CA LEU A 11 -14.37 15.72 12.13
C LEU A 11 -14.37 16.44 11.14
N GLY A 12 -14.24 16.27 10.60
CA GLY A 12 -14.42 16.57 9.46
C GLY A 12 -13.72 17.33 8.53
N LYS A 13 -13.04 18.14 8.61
CA LYS A 13 -12.55 19.00 7.57
C LYS A 13 -11.10 18.86 7.31
N THR A 14 -10.35 18.67 8.31
CA THR A 14 -8.92 18.48 8.14
C THR A 14 -8.61 17.19 7.43
N ASN A 15 -9.51 16.28 7.49
CA ASN A 15 -9.28 14.95 6.95
C ASN A 15 -9.14 14.94 5.45
N LEU A 16 -9.65 15.94 4.78
CA LEU A 16 -9.48 16.00 3.34
C LEU A 16 -8.02 16.08 2.96
N LEU A 17 -7.26 16.88 3.68
CA LEU A 17 -5.84 17.00 3.39
C LEU A 17 -5.12 15.70 3.67
N GLU A 18 -5.47 15.06 4.75
CA GLU A 18 -4.80 13.84 5.14
C GLU A 18 -4.97 12.75 4.13
N ARG A 19 -6.17 12.66 3.55
CA ARG A 19 -6.42 11.60 2.59
C ARG A 19 -5.58 11.74 1.34
N ARG A 20 -5.14 12.94 1.03
CA ARG A 20 -4.37 13.15 -0.19
C ARG A 20 -2.91 12.81 -0.05
N VAL A 21 -2.43 12.58 1.17
CA VAL A 21 -1.02 12.29 1.33
C VAL A 21 -0.71 10.82 1.14
N PHE A 22 -1.71 9.98 1.07
CA PHE A 22 -1.45 8.55 0.92
C PHE A 22 -1.40 8.16 -0.55
N MET A 23 -0.36 7.43 -0.87
CA MET A 23 -0.19 6.82 -2.18
C MET A 23 -0.36 5.32 -2.00
N THR A 24 -0.69 4.66 -3.09
CA THR A 24 -0.65 3.20 -3.08
C THR A 24 0.39 2.74 -4.08
N LEU A 25 0.61 1.43 -4.14
CA LEU A 25 1.56 0.90 -5.10
C LEU A 25 1.18 1.22 -6.54
N ARG A 26 -0.10 1.52 -6.80
CA ARG A 26 -0.51 1.93 -8.14
C ARG A 26 0.07 3.28 -8.54
N ASP A 27 0.43 4.10 -7.55
CA ASP A 27 0.99 5.42 -7.80
C ASP A 27 2.50 5.42 -7.84
N ALA A 28 3.13 4.30 -7.52
CA ALA A 28 4.58 4.23 -7.37
C ALA A 28 5.26 4.32 -8.72
N LYS A 29 6.39 4.99 -8.74
CA LYS A 29 7.24 5.06 -9.93
C LYS A 29 8.17 3.87 -9.95
N GLU A 30 8.41 3.35 -11.15
CA GLU A 30 9.31 2.22 -11.30
C GLU A 30 10.72 2.63 -10.86
N GLY A 31 11.36 1.73 -10.12
CA GLY A 31 12.73 1.92 -9.72
C GLY A 31 12.93 2.76 -8.47
N VAL A 32 11.86 3.27 -7.87
CA VAL A 32 11.96 4.10 -6.68
C VAL A 32 11.59 3.25 -5.45
N GLU A 33 12.36 3.39 -4.39
CA GLU A 33 12.07 2.71 -3.15
C GLU A 33 11.12 3.54 -2.31
N TYR A 34 10.11 2.89 -1.77
CA TYR A 34 9.12 3.52 -0.90
C TYR A 34 9.07 2.77 0.42
N ILE A 35 8.37 3.35 1.38
CA ILE A 35 8.14 2.72 2.68
C ILE A 35 6.66 2.37 2.77
N VAL A 36 6.36 1.15 3.20
CA VAL A 36 4.98 0.74 3.40
C VAL A 36 4.43 1.47 4.61
N VAL A 37 3.29 2.13 4.42
CA VAL A 37 2.59 2.80 5.51
C VAL A 37 1.67 1.81 6.20
N ARG A 38 0.83 1.15 5.42
CA ARG A 38 -0.07 0.14 5.95
C ARG A 38 -0.71 -0.64 4.81
N VAL A 39 -1.35 -1.72 5.17
CA VAL A 39 -2.14 -2.51 4.23
C VAL A 39 -3.60 -2.33 4.62
N ASP A 40 -4.37 -1.71 3.73
CA ASP A 40 -5.74 -1.31 4.02
C ASP A 40 -6.71 -2.41 3.60
N THR A 41 -6.79 -3.44 4.40
CA THR A 41 -7.70 -4.55 4.13
C THR A 41 -8.12 -5.20 5.44
N ASP A 42 -9.34 -5.73 5.44
CA ASP A 42 -9.87 -6.50 6.58
C ASP A 42 -9.60 -8.00 6.43
N ASP A 43 -8.98 -8.39 5.33
CA ASP A 43 -8.72 -9.80 5.05
C ASP A 43 -7.50 -10.25 5.84
N ASP A 44 -7.72 -11.02 6.90
CA ASP A 44 -6.64 -11.48 7.76
C ASP A 44 -5.67 -12.40 7.04
N GLU A 45 -6.17 -13.20 6.11
CA GLU A 45 -5.29 -14.08 5.35
C GLU A 45 -4.37 -13.28 4.46
N LEU A 46 -4.90 -12.25 3.85
CA LEU A 46 -4.09 -11.39 3.00
C LEU A 46 -3.04 -10.66 3.83
N ASN A 47 -3.44 -10.13 4.98
CA ASN A 47 -2.50 -9.47 5.87
C ASN A 47 -1.38 -10.42 6.30
N SER A 48 -1.72 -11.64 6.66
CA SER A 48 -0.72 -12.63 7.07
C SER A 48 0.21 -12.97 5.92
N PHE A 49 -0.35 -13.12 4.72
CA PHE A 49 0.45 -13.41 3.55
C PHE A 49 1.45 -12.29 3.29
N LEU A 50 0.99 -11.06 3.30
CA LEU A 50 1.88 -9.93 3.04
C LEU A 50 2.92 -9.78 4.14
N PHE A 51 2.53 -10.00 5.38
CA PHE A 51 3.47 -9.95 6.48
C PHE A 51 4.60 -10.97 6.28
N SER A 52 4.24 -12.15 5.80
CA SER A 52 5.24 -13.19 5.59
C SER A 52 6.24 -12.83 4.49
N LEU A 53 5.85 -11.95 3.57
CA LEU A 53 6.76 -11.49 2.52
C LEU A 53 7.64 -10.33 2.97
N GLY A 54 7.31 -9.74 4.11
CA GLY A 54 7.99 -8.53 4.56
C GLY A 54 7.26 -7.25 4.18
N CYS A 55 6.02 -7.34 3.71
CA CYS A 55 5.25 -6.19 3.27
C CYS A 55 4.35 -5.74 4.42
N TYR A 56 4.88 -4.89 5.29
CA TYR A 56 4.11 -4.37 6.42
C TYR A 56 4.69 -3.02 6.81
N SER A 57 3.99 -2.34 7.70
CA SER A 57 4.29 -0.96 8.04
C SER A 57 5.76 -0.77 8.41
N GLY A 58 6.37 0.22 7.79
CA GLY A 58 7.76 0.57 8.06
C GLY A 58 8.78 -0.13 7.18
N GLU A 59 8.38 -1.10 6.37
CA GLU A 59 9.31 -1.87 5.57
C GLU A 59 9.46 -1.26 4.18
N PRO A 60 10.65 -1.34 3.61
CA PRO A 60 10.87 -0.78 2.26
C PRO A 60 10.31 -1.70 1.19
N ILE A 61 9.85 -1.10 0.11
CA ILE A 61 9.34 -1.81 -1.04
C ILE A 61 9.70 -1.00 -2.30
N THR A 62 10.12 -1.69 -3.34
CA THR A 62 10.46 -1.05 -4.61
C THR A 62 9.59 -1.65 -5.69
N VAL A 63 8.98 -0.79 -6.51
CA VAL A 63 8.22 -1.27 -7.66
C VAL A 63 9.19 -1.37 -8.83
N ILE A 64 9.34 -2.59 -9.34
CA ILE A 64 10.23 -2.86 -10.46
C ILE A 64 9.53 -2.55 -11.77
N ALA A 65 8.25 -2.89 -11.87
CA ALA A 65 7.49 -2.69 -13.09
C ALA A 65 6.03 -2.43 -12.77
N GLN A 66 5.45 -1.48 -13.47
CA GLN A 66 4.02 -1.18 -13.40
C GLN A 66 3.36 -1.72 -14.65
N ARG A 67 2.21 -2.37 -14.48
CA ARG A 67 1.43 -2.87 -15.58
C ARG A 67 -0.03 -2.56 -15.30
N ARG A 68 -0.83 -2.66 -16.34
CA ARG A 68 -2.26 -2.45 -16.18
C ARG A 68 -2.85 -3.45 -15.19
N SER A 69 -2.35 -4.66 -15.19
CA SER A 69 -2.88 -5.75 -14.36
C SER A 69 -2.31 -5.77 -12.95
N GLY A 70 -1.29 -4.95 -12.67
CA GLY A 70 -0.67 -4.96 -11.37
C GLY A 70 0.77 -4.50 -11.45
N CYS A 71 1.58 -4.94 -10.51
CA CYS A 71 2.98 -4.52 -10.51
C CYS A 71 3.87 -5.65 -10.01
N THR A 72 5.14 -5.54 -10.38
CA THR A 72 6.18 -6.40 -9.84
C THR A 72 6.92 -5.60 -8.80
N VAL A 73 7.08 -6.16 -7.61
CA VAL A 73 7.73 -5.47 -6.50
C VAL A 73 8.91 -6.26 -5.98
N SER A 74 9.84 -5.55 -5.38
CA SER A 74 10.97 -6.16 -4.70
C SER A 74 10.85 -5.87 -3.22
N ILE A 75 10.90 -6.92 -2.40
CA ILE A 75 10.83 -6.83 -0.96
C ILE A 75 11.91 -7.77 -0.42
N LYS A 76 12.85 -7.23 0.36
CA LYS A 76 13.90 -8.04 1.01
C LYS A 76 14.56 -9.02 0.05
N ASP A 77 15.00 -8.52 -1.08
CA ASP A 77 15.76 -9.29 -2.06
C ASP A 77 14.93 -10.30 -2.84
N SER A 78 13.63 -10.34 -2.66
CA SER A 78 12.75 -11.22 -3.42
C SER A 78 11.80 -10.40 -4.25
N ARG A 79 11.33 -10.97 -5.33
CA ARG A 79 10.41 -10.29 -6.24
C ARG A 79 9.07 -11.00 -6.27
N TYR A 80 8.01 -10.22 -6.32
CA TYR A 80 6.65 -10.73 -6.31
C TYR A 80 5.82 -9.98 -7.33
N SER A 81 4.84 -10.66 -7.91
CA SER A 81 3.85 -10.02 -8.79
C SER A 81 2.57 -9.85 -8.01
N PHE A 82 2.11 -8.61 -7.90
CA PHE A 82 0.86 -8.28 -7.22
C PHE A 82 -0.14 -7.80 -8.25
N ASP A 83 -1.38 -8.28 -8.16
CA ASP A 83 -2.40 -7.78 -9.07
C ASP A 83 -2.81 -6.38 -8.65
N LYS A 84 -3.62 -5.73 -9.52
CA LYS A 84 -3.93 -4.33 -9.26
C LYS A 84 -4.75 -4.15 -7.98
N ASN A 85 -5.61 -5.11 -7.66
CA ASN A 85 -6.41 -4.99 -6.45
C ASN A 85 -5.53 -5.00 -5.21
N LEU A 86 -4.52 -5.84 -5.21
CA LEU A 86 -3.58 -5.90 -4.11
C LEU A 86 -2.76 -4.62 -4.04
N CYS A 87 -2.32 -4.12 -5.18
CA CYS A 87 -1.53 -2.89 -5.21
C CYS A 87 -2.31 -1.71 -4.64
N GLU A 88 -3.63 -1.72 -4.81
CA GLU A 88 -4.45 -0.60 -4.36
C GLU A 88 -4.64 -0.54 -2.85
N VAL A 89 -4.44 -1.64 -2.15
CA VAL A 89 -4.60 -1.65 -0.70
C VAL A 89 -3.30 -1.44 0.05
N ILE A 90 -2.17 -1.44 -0.64
CA ILE A 90 -0.87 -1.23 0.01
C ILE A 90 -0.52 0.24 -0.10
N GLU A 91 -0.59 0.94 1.03
CA GLU A 91 -0.31 2.37 1.10
C GLU A 91 1.16 2.58 1.38
N ILE A 92 1.75 3.52 0.65
CA ILE A 92 3.18 3.77 0.70
C ILE A 92 3.46 5.26 0.84
N ARG A 93 4.71 5.56 1.18
CA ARG A 93 5.21 6.94 1.18
C ARG A 93 6.68 6.95 0.77
N GLU A 94 7.14 8.10 0.40
CA GLU A 94 8.56 8.31 0.17
C GLU A 94 9.26 8.55 1.52
#